data_c8ba7583fa0fd6b4724ad0057af70e94
#
_entry.id   c8ba7583fa0fd6b4724ad0057af70e94
#
_cell.length_a   1.000
_cell.length_b   1.000
_cell.length_c   1.000
_cell.angle_alpha   90.00
_cell.angle_beta   90.00
_cell.angle_gamma   90.00
#
_symmetry.space_group_name_H-M   'P 1'
#
loop_
_entity.id
_entity.type
_entity.pdbx_description
1 polymer ?
#
loop_
_entity_poly.entity_id
_entity_poly.type
_entity_poly.pdbx_seq_one_letter_code
_entity_poly.pdbx_strand_id
1 'polypeptide(L)'
;KIPQTWMLVLCYFTTFGGFMALTAWFPTFWKKAMGLDPMLAGGLTAVFSILAALLRVPGGRLSDRIGGEKVSMGALALLAVAGILMNIPMGWGATFVVSLLISVAFGFNNGATMKLVPVYVSEGVGGANGWVGGLGAFGGFVFPPLMGRLVDISPQYGYGLGFLLFTFFALLVMIINYFGMIRKK
;
A
#
# COMPACT_ATOMS: atom_id res chain seq x y z
N LYS A 1 19.85 -4.99 14.32
CA LYS A 1 19.18 -3.69 14.07
C LYS A 1 18.93 -3.45 12.58
N ILE A 2 19.91 -3.70 11.71
CA ILE A 2 19.80 -3.52 10.25
C ILE A 2 18.67 -4.35 9.62
N PRO A 3 18.44 -5.65 9.95
CA PRO A 3 17.38 -6.44 9.34
C PRO A 3 15.98 -5.87 9.58
N GLN A 4 15.68 -5.38 10.77
CA GLN A 4 14.37 -4.80 11.10
C GLN A 4 14.12 -3.50 10.33
N THR A 5 15.15 -2.68 10.11
CA THR A 5 15.03 -1.48 9.29
C THR A 5 14.61 -1.83 7.86
N TRP A 6 15.23 -2.86 7.24
CA TRP A 6 14.87 -3.31 5.91
C TRP A 6 13.44 -3.89 5.82
N MET A 7 12.99 -4.58 6.88
CA MET A 7 11.59 -5.04 6.95
C MET A 7 10.62 -3.85 6.96
N LEU A 8 10.91 -2.81 7.74
CA LEU A 8 10.11 -1.58 7.76
C LEU A 8 10.17 -0.83 6.43
N VAL A 9 11.34 -0.81 5.76
CA VAL A 9 11.47 -0.27 4.39
C VAL A 9 10.54 -1.01 3.44
N LEU A 10 10.52 -2.35 3.46
CA LEU A 10 9.65 -3.15 2.59
C LEU A 10 8.16 -2.94 2.89
N CYS A 11 7.78 -2.81 4.18
CA CYS A 11 6.43 -2.42 4.57
C CYS A 11 6.03 -1.09 3.93
N TYR A 12 6.89 -0.09 4.08
CA TYR A 12 6.60 1.27 3.62
C TYR A 12 6.70 1.39 2.10
N PHE A 13 7.63 0.66 1.47
CA PHE A 13 7.71 0.53 0.01
C PHE A 13 6.41 -0.01 -0.58
N THR A 14 5.86 -1.08 0.02
CA THR A 14 4.62 -1.70 -0.45
C THR A 14 3.42 -0.76 -0.27
N THR A 15 3.32 -0.05 0.86
CA THR A 15 2.09 0.68 1.18
C THR A 15 2.22 2.19 0.95
N PHE A 16 3.30 2.85 1.31
CA PHE A 16 3.49 4.26 0.98
C PHE A 16 3.91 4.46 -0.48
N GLY A 17 4.86 3.64 -0.95
CA GLY A 17 5.21 3.60 -2.36
C GLY A 17 4.01 3.22 -3.23
N GLY A 18 3.23 2.21 -2.80
CA GLY A 18 1.98 1.83 -3.44
C GLY A 18 0.93 2.93 -3.45
N PHE A 19 0.78 3.66 -2.35
CA PHE A 19 -0.09 4.83 -2.26
C PHE A 19 0.28 5.89 -3.30
N MET A 20 1.56 6.26 -3.40
CA MET A 20 2.04 7.22 -4.38
C MET A 20 1.81 6.73 -5.81
N ALA A 21 2.11 5.45 -6.06
CA ALA A 21 1.91 4.81 -7.35
C ALA A 21 0.45 4.83 -7.78
N LEU A 22 -0.48 4.39 -6.92
CA LEU A 22 -1.90 4.35 -7.25
C LEU A 22 -2.52 5.74 -7.36
N THR A 23 -2.06 6.71 -6.57
CA THR A 23 -2.49 8.11 -6.74
C THR A 23 -2.15 8.64 -8.14
N ALA A 24 -0.99 8.27 -8.69
CA ALA A 24 -0.62 8.64 -10.06
C ALA A 24 -1.31 7.78 -11.12
N TRP A 25 -1.62 6.51 -10.81
CA TRP A 25 -2.17 5.53 -11.74
C TRP A 25 -3.69 5.61 -11.91
N PHE A 26 -4.44 5.87 -10.84
CA PHE A 26 -5.90 5.82 -10.82
C PHE A 26 -6.59 6.75 -11.81
N PRO A 27 -6.14 7.99 -12.09
CA PRO A 27 -6.77 8.82 -13.11
C PRO A 27 -6.80 8.14 -14.48
N THR A 28 -5.69 7.47 -14.84
CA THR A 28 -5.59 6.71 -16.09
C THR A 28 -6.45 5.44 -16.05
N PHE A 29 -6.44 4.72 -14.94
CA PHE A 29 -7.26 3.51 -14.74
C PHE A 29 -8.75 3.83 -14.86
N TRP A 30 -9.26 4.83 -14.13
CA TRP A 30 -10.66 5.21 -14.19
C TRP A 30 -11.09 5.64 -15.59
N LYS A 31 -10.24 6.40 -16.28
CA LYS A 31 -10.53 6.86 -17.63
C LYS A 31 -10.44 5.73 -18.67
N LYS A 32 -9.35 4.97 -18.69
CA LYS A 32 -9.09 3.99 -19.76
C LYS A 32 -9.74 2.63 -19.52
N ALA A 33 -9.72 2.13 -18.29
CA ALA A 33 -10.28 0.81 -17.97
C ALA A 33 -11.77 0.86 -17.65
N MET A 34 -12.24 1.95 -16.99
CA MET A 34 -13.62 2.09 -16.54
C MET A 34 -14.47 3.03 -17.42
N GLY A 35 -13.85 3.70 -18.40
CA GLY A 35 -14.57 4.58 -19.34
C GLY A 35 -15.12 5.86 -18.71
N LEU A 36 -14.61 6.30 -17.56
CA LEU A 36 -15.12 7.47 -16.84
C LEU A 36 -14.58 8.77 -17.46
N ASP A 37 -15.35 9.84 -17.31
CA ASP A 37 -14.88 11.17 -17.68
C ASP A 37 -13.72 11.63 -16.75
N PRO A 38 -12.86 12.55 -17.22
CA PRO A 38 -11.68 12.97 -16.46
C PRO A 38 -11.99 13.62 -15.11
N MET A 39 -13.12 14.34 -15.00
CA MET A 39 -13.50 15.02 -13.76
C MET A 39 -13.87 14.00 -12.68
N LEU A 40 -14.70 13.01 -13.02
CA LEU A 40 -15.06 11.93 -12.10
C LEU A 40 -13.83 11.09 -11.75
N ALA A 41 -12.99 10.72 -12.73
CA ALA A 41 -11.76 9.97 -12.51
C ALA A 41 -10.83 10.68 -11.52
N GLY A 42 -10.67 11.99 -11.65
CA GLY A 42 -9.90 12.83 -10.73
C GLY A 42 -10.53 12.88 -9.34
N GLY A 43 -11.85 13.04 -9.25
CA GLY A 43 -12.61 13.05 -7.99
C GLY A 43 -12.47 11.76 -7.20
N LEU A 44 -12.66 10.60 -7.85
CA LEU A 44 -12.48 9.28 -7.21
C LEU A 44 -11.05 9.07 -6.71
N THR A 45 -10.06 9.50 -7.49
CA THR A 45 -8.64 9.44 -7.10
C THR A 45 -8.35 10.35 -5.91
N ALA A 46 -8.93 11.54 -5.86
CA ALA A 46 -8.77 12.46 -4.75
C ALA A 46 -9.34 11.87 -3.45
N VAL A 47 -10.55 11.29 -3.50
CA VAL A 47 -11.16 10.62 -2.34
C VAL A 47 -10.28 9.48 -1.85
N PHE A 48 -9.78 8.61 -2.75
CA PHE A 48 -8.82 7.56 -2.42
C PHE A 48 -7.61 8.11 -1.67
N SER A 49 -6.99 9.15 -2.22
CA SER A 49 -5.73 9.70 -1.70
C SER A 49 -5.93 10.39 -0.35
N ILE A 50 -7.01 11.17 -0.20
CA ILE A 50 -7.34 11.87 1.05
C ILE A 50 -7.64 10.83 2.14
N LEU A 51 -8.44 9.81 1.83
CA LEU A 51 -8.79 8.77 2.79
C LEU A 51 -7.54 8.03 3.28
N ALA A 52 -6.67 7.59 2.36
CA ALA A 52 -5.41 6.92 2.72
C ALA A 52 -4.51 7.80 3.61
N ALA A 53 -4.44 9.10 3.33
CA ALA A 53 -3.65 10.03 4.14
C ALA A 53 -4.25 10.22 5.55
N LEU A 54 -5.56 10.41 5.65
CA LEU A 54 -6.25 10.61 6.94
C LEU A 54 -6.19 9.35 7.83
N LEU A 55 -6.29 8.16 7.24
CA LEU A 55 -6.28 6.89 7.96
C LEU A 55 -4.93 6.51 8.57
N ARG A 56 -3.85 7.25 8.28
CA ARG A 56 -2.57 7.11 9.00
C ARG A 56 -2.70 7.42 10.49
N VAL A 57 -3.52 8.39 10.84
CA VAL A 57 -3.70 8.81 12.24
C VAL A 57 -4.38 7.70 13.06
N PRO A 58 -5.57 7.20 12.69
CA PRO A 58 -6.17 6.06 13.42
C PRO A 58 -5.32 4.79 13.34
N GLY A 59 -4.62 4.53 12.22
CA GLY A 59 -3.68 3.41 12.10
C GLY A 59 -2.54 3.49 13.13
N GLY A 60 -1.94 4.67 13.31
CA GLY A 60 -0.94 4.92 14.35
C GLY A 60 -1.50 4.75 15.77
N ARG A 61 -2.69 5.31 16.05
CA ARG A 61 -3.35 5.15 17.36
C ARG A 61 -3.70 3.69 17.67
N LEU A 62 -4.16 2.94 16.67
CA LEU A 62 -4.44 1.53 16.84
C LEU A 62 -3.16 0.74 17.13
N SER A 63 -2.05 1.11 16.49
CA SER A 63 -0.73 0.53 16.73
C SER A 63 -0.25 0.74 18.16
N ASP A 64 -0.54 1.89 18.74
CA ASP A 64 -0.22 2.18 20.16
C ASP A 64 -1.03 1.29 21.13
N ARG A 65 -2.23 0.83 20.72
CA ARG A 65 -3.13 0.03 21.57
C ARG A 65 -2.90 -1.48 21.48
N ILE A 66 -2.76 -2.01 20.26
CA ILE A 66 -2.71 -3.47 20.04
C ILE A 66 -1.37 -3.97 19.49
N GLY A 67 -0.43 -3.04 19.26
CA GLY A 67 0.89 -3.32 18.69
C GLY A 67 0.93 -3.08 17.18
N GLY A 68 1.98 -2.39 16.74
CA GLY A 68 2.15 -2.01 15.32
C GLY A 68 2.28 -3.20 14.38
N GLU A 69 2.88 -4.30 14.85
CA GLU A 69 3.03 -5.52 14.05
C GLU A 69 1.68 -6.15 13.70
N LYS A 70 0.76 -6.20 14.65
CA LYS A 70 -0.60 -6.75 14.42
C LYS A 70 -1.38 -5.87 13.46
N VAL A 71 -1.29 -4.55 13.62
CA VAL A 71 -1.95 -3.59 12.71
C VAL A 71 -1.38 -3.71 11.30
N SER A 72 -0.05 -3.79 11.17
CA SER A 72 0.62 -3.99 9.89
C SER A 72 0.18 -5.29 9.21
N MET A 73 0.13 -6.41 9.95
CA MET A 73 -0.31 -7.69 9.41
C MET A 73 -1.76 -7.65 8.92
N GLY A 74 -2.67 -7.07 9.72
CA GLY A 74 -4.08 -6.91 9.33
C GLY A 74 -4.26 -6.01 8.10
N ALA A 75 -3.51 -4.91 8.04
CA ALA A 75 -3.54 -3.99 6.91
C ALA A 75 -2.98 -4.64 5.62
N LEU A 76 -1.88 -5.40 5.72
CA LEU A 76 -1.32 -6.12 4.57
C LEU A 76 -2.25 -7.25 4.11
N ALA A 77 -2.92 -7.95 5.02
CA ALA A 77 -3.93 -8.94 4.67
C ALA A 77 -5.12 -8.29 3.92
N LEU A 78 -5.59 -7.15 4.40
CA LEU A 78 -6.63 -6.37 3.71
C LEU A 78 -6.18 -5.93 2.32
N LEU A 79 -4.92 -5.47 2.18
CA LEU A 79 -4.34 -5.10 0.89
C LEU A 79 -4.30 -6.28 -0.08
N ALA A 80 -3.89 -7.46 0.40
CA ALA A 80 -3.84 -8.67 -0.42
C ALA A 80 -5.23 -9.06 -0.93
N VAL A 81 -6.23 -9.06 -0.05
CA VAL A 81 -7.63 -9.34 -0.44
C VAL A 81 -8.17 -8.30 -1.42
N ALA A 82 -7.97 -7.02 -1.14
CA ALA A 82 -8.43 -5.95 -2.02
C ALA A 82 -7.75 -6.00 -3.40
N GLY A 83 -6.45 -6.32 -3.46
CA GLY A 83 -5.74 -6.51 -4.73
C GLY A 83 -6.29 -7.67 -5.57
N ILE A 84 -6.71 -8.77 -4.93
CA ILE A 84 -7.42 -9.86 -5.61
C ILE A 84 -8.79 -9.41 -6.11
N LEU A 85 -9.55 -8.71 -5.28
CA LEU A 85 -10.89 -8.22 -5.65
C LEU A 85 -10.86 -7.26 -6.83
N MET A 86 -9.79 -6.46 -7.00
CA MET A 86 -9.62 -5.58 -8.16
C MET A 86 -9.48 -6.33 -9.50
N ASN A 87 -9.30 -7.65 -9.49
CA ASN A 87 -9.28 -8.49 -10.69
C ASN A 87 -10.65 -9.03 -11.09
N ILE A 88 -11.64 -8.90 -10.23
CA ILE A 88 -13.00 -9.35 -10.54
C ILE A 88 -13.65 -8.27 -11.40
N PRO A 89 -14.21 -8.62 -12.57
CA PRO A 89 -14.93 -7.66 -13.39
C PRO A 89 -16.14 -7.10 -12.64
N MET A 90 -16.10 -5.82 -12.32
CA MET A 90 -17.14 -5.12 -11.58
C MET A 90 -17.41 -3.76 -12.22
N GLY A 91 -18.61 -3.23 -12.02
CA GLY A 91 -18.91 -1.84 -12.37
C GLY A 91 -18.04 -0.86 -11.58
N TRP A 92 -17.83 0.34 -12.12
CA TRP A 92 -16.95 1.35 -11.53
C TRP A 92 -17.25 1.67 -10.05
N GLY A 93 -18.53 1.66 -9.65
CA GLY A 93 -18.89 1.92 -8.25
C GLY A 93 -18.40 0.86 -7.28
N ALA A 94 -18.53 -0.43 -7.63
CA ALA A 94 -17.99 -1.53 -6.81
C ALA A 94 -16.47 -1.51 -6.79
N THR A 95 -15.83 -1.28 -7.93
CA THR A 95 -14.37 -1.12 -8.04
C THR A 95 -13.87 0.04 -7.18
N PHE A 96 -14.63 1.14 -7.11
CA PHE A 96 -14.29 2.27 -6.24
C PHE A 96 -14.35 1.86 -4.76
N VAL A 97 -15.38 1.14 -4.33
CA VAL A 97 -15.44 0.62 -2.94
C VAL A 97 -14.22 -0.24 -2.61
N VAL A 98 -13.82 -1.12 -3.53
CA VAL A 98 -12.59 -1.93 -3.34
C VAL A 98 -11.35 -1.04 -3.26
N SER A 99 -11.25 0.02 -4.07
CA SER A 99 -10.14 0.97 -3.99
C SER A 99 -10.08 1.68 -2.63
N LEU A 100 -11.23 1.94 -1.98
CA LEU A 100 -11.27 2.50 -0.62
C LEU A 100 -10.76 1.49 0.42
N LEU A 101 -10.94 0.17 0.22
CA LEU A 101 -10.31 -0.84 1.08
C LEU A 101 -8.77 -0.78 0.95
N ILE A 102 -8.26 -0.55 -0.25
CA ILE A 102 -6.82 -0.32 -0.46
C ILE A 102 -6.37 0.95 0.28
N SER A 103 -7.16 2.04 0.27
CA SER A 103 -6.89 3.26 1.05
C SER A 103 -6.78 2.97 2.54
N VAL A 104 -7.70 2.17 3.08
CA VAL A 104 -7.68 1.73 4.49
C VAL A 104 -6.39 0.96 4.78
N ALA A 105 -6.08 -0.02 3.96
CA ALA A 105 -4.87 -0.83 4.11
C ALA A 105 -3.60 0.03 4.10
N PHE A 106 -3.48 0.94 3.14
CA PHE A 106 -2.33 1.83 3.03
C PHE A 106 -2.23 2.79 4.22
N GLY A 107 -3.33 3.44 4.61
CA GLY A 107 -3.34 4.37 5.73
C GLY A 107 -2.92 3.69 7.03
N PHE A 108 -3.55 2.57 7.35
CA PHE A 108 -3.27 1.83 8.59
C PHE A 108 -1.83 1.30 8.62
N ASN A 109 -1.35 0.67 7.55
CA ASN A 109 0.02 0.16 7.53
C ASN A 109 1.06 1.28 7.55
N ASN A 110 0.83 2.39 6.86
CA ASN A 110 1.74 3.53 6.89
C ASN A 110 1.84 4.13 8.30
N GLY A 111 0.71 4.26 9.01
CA GLY A 111 0.69 4.68 10.41
C GLY A 111 1.42 3.70 11.33
N ALA A 112 1.16 2.40 11.18
CA ALA A 112 1.79 1.34 11.96
C ALA A 112 3.30 1.27 11.73
N THR A 113 3.75 1.32 10.47
CA THR A 113 5.17 1.24 10.13
C THR A 113 5.97 2.36 10.78
N MET A 114 5.48 3.61 10.74
CA MET A 114 6.16 4.74 11.35
C MET A 114 6.22 4.64 12.88
N LYS A 115 5.22 4.02 13.52
CA LYS A 115 5.25 3.72 14.96
C LYS A 115 6.24 2.63 15.32
N LEU A 116 6.50 1.69 14.42
CA LEU A 116 7.46 0.60 14.63
C LEU A 116 8.91 1.06 14.50
N VAL A 117 9.21 2.15 13.78
CA VAL A 117 10.59 2.63 13.60
C VAL A 117 11.29 2.86 14.95
N PRO A 118 10.78 3.68 15.89
CA PRO A 118 11.43 3.89 17.18
C PRO A 118 11.45 2.64 18.06
N VAL A 119 10.52 1.71 17.88
CA VAL A 119 10.47 0.45 18.63
C VAL A 119 11.64 -0.47 18.26
N TYR A 120 11.95 -0.58 16.98
CA TYR A 120 13.01 -1.46 16.48
C TYR A 120 14.37 -0.79 16.33
N VAL A 121 14.41 0.53 16.16
CA VAL A 121 15.63 1.32 15.96
C VAL A 121 15.64 2.51 16.93
N SER A 122 15.77 2.22 18.21
CA SER A 122 15.76 3.23 19.28
C SER A 122 16.95 4.20 19.21
N GLU A 123 18.13 3.70 18.76
CA GLU A 123 19.31 4.51 18.53
C GLU A 123 19.35 4.99 17.07
N GLY A 124 19.20 6.29 16.82
CA GLY A 124 19.23 6.87 15.49
C GLY A 124 17.88 6.86 14.76
N VAL A 125 16.79 7.04 15.50
CA VAL A 125 15.40 7.09 14.96
C VAL A 125 15.24 8.03 13.76
N GLY A 126 15.90 9.20 13.77
CA GLY A 126 15.85 10.16 12.67
C GLY A 126 16.42 9.58 11.37
N GLY A 127 17.61 8.94 11.45
CA GLY A 127 18.20 8.27 10.31
C GLY A 127 17.35 7.10 9.81
N ALA A 128 16.83 6.27 10.73
CA ALA A 128 15.95 5.15 10.37
C ALA A 128 14.66 5.61 9.68
N ASN A 129 14.04 6.69 10.18
CA ASN A 129 12.87 7.30 9.53
C ASN A 129 13.21 7.81 8.12
N GLY A 130 14.39 8.41 7.93
CA GLY A 130 14.86 8.84 6.61
C GLY A 130 15.00 7.67 5.63
N TRP A 131 15.60 6.56 6.07
CA TRP A 131 15.73 5.35 5.26
C TRP A 131 14.38 4.71 4.94
N VAL A 132 13.53 4.51 5.94
CA VAL A 132 12.21 3.92 5.76
C VAL A 132 11.33 4.82 4.89
N GLY A 133 11.34 6.13 5.13
CA GLY A 133 10.57 7.09 4.33
C GLY A 133 11.08 7.20 2.89
N GLY A 134 12.38 7.43 2.71
CA GLY A 134 12.99 7.65 1.40
C GLY A 134 12.95 6.40 0.50
N LEU A 135 13.49 5.27 0.99
CA LEU A 135 13.46 4.03 0.22
C LEU A 135 12.05 3.46 0.08
N GLY A 136 11.19 3.66 1.09
CA GLY A 136 9.79 3.29 0.98
C GLY A 136 9.08 4.08 -0.11
N ALA A 137 9.28 5.40 -0.19
CA ALA A 137 8.71 6.24 -1.24
C ALA A 137 9.13 5.82 -2.67
N PHE A 138 10.30 5.19 -2.81
CA PHE A 138 10.80 4.71 -4.10
C PHE A 138 9.84 3.72 -4.79
N GLY A 139 8.99 3.03 -4.05
CA GLY A 139 7.90 2.22 -4.62
C GLY A 139 6.99 3.02 -5.57
N GLY A 140 6.81 4.32 -5.31
CA GLY A 140 6.06 5.22 -6.19
C GLY A 140 6.66 5.36 -7.59
N PHE A 141 7.95 5.13 -7.76
CA PHE A 141 8.63 5.10 -9.07
C PHE A 141 8.67 3.70 -9.68
N VAL A 142 8.68 2.66 -8.87
CA VAL A 142 8.80 1.27 -9.33
C VAL A 142 7.47 0.69 -9.80
N PHE A 143 6.39 0.89 -9.05
CA PHE A 143 5.10 0.27 -9.37
C PHE A 143 4.48 0.78 -10.68
N PRO A 144 4.41 2.11 -10.99
CA PRO A 144 3.72 2.55 -12.20
C PRO A 144 4.31 2.00 -13.51
N PRO A 145 5.64 1.98 -13.73
CA PRO A 145 6.21 1.34 -14.91
C PRO A 145 5.91 -0.16 -15.01
N LEU A 146 5.94 -0.88 -13.86
CA LEU A 146 5.59 -2.31 -13.84
C LEU A 146 4.12 -2.53 -14.21
N MET A 147 3.21 -1.74 -13.66
CA MET A 147 1.79 -1.79 -13.99
C MET A 147 1.54 -1.43 -15.46
N GLY A 148 2.22 -0.40 -15.97
CA GLY A 148 2.15 0.00 -17.38
C GLY A 148 2.58 -1.13 -18.30
N ARG A 149 3.69 -1.79 -17.99
CA ARG A 149 4.18 -2.92 -18.77
C ARG A 149 3.22 -4.10 -18.79
N LEU A 150 2.53 -4.37 -17.69
CA LEU A 150 1.50 -5.42 -17.66
C LEU A 150 0.30 -5.08 -18.55
N VAL A 151 -0.09 -3.81 -18.61
CA VAL A 151 -1.14 -3.34 -19.52
C VAL A 151 -0.69 -3.45 -20.99
N ASP A 152 0.57 -3.13 -21.30
CA ASP A 152 1.12 -3.24 -22.67
C ASP A 152 1.18 -4.71 -23.14
N ILE A 153 1.58 -5.64 -22.25
CA ILE A 153 1.67 -7.07 -22.56
C ILE A 153 0.29 -7.72 -22.67
N SER A 154 -0.65 -7.32 -21.84
CA SER A 154 -2.00 -7.89 -21.79
C SER A 154 -3.06 -6.80 -21.60
N PRO A 155 -3.47 -6.10 -22.68
CA PRO A 155 -4.41 -4.98 -22.59
C PRO A 155 -5.74 -5.36 -21.90
N GLN A 156 -6.18 -6.60 -22.06
CA GLN A 156 -7.43 -7.09 -21.47
C GLN A 156 -7.35 -7.32 -19.96
N TYR A 157 -6.23 -7.85 -19.46
CA TYR A 157 -6.07 -8.24 -18.04
C TYR A 157 -5.04 -7.39 -17.30
N GLY A 158 -4.26 -6.58 -17.99
CA GLY A 158 -3.10 -5.90 -17.45
C GLY A 158 -3.42 -4.94 -16.28
N TYR A 159 -4.58 -4.31 -16.30
CA TYR A 159 -5.02 -3.48 -15.17
C TYR A 159 -5.24 -4.31 -13.91
N GLY A 160 -5.91 -5.45 -14.01
CA GLY A 160 -6.09 -6.39 -12.90
C GLY A 160 -4.75 -6.94 -12.41
N LEU A 161 -3.89 -7.41 -13.34
CA LEU A 161 -2.55 -7.91 -13.02
C LEU A 161 -1.71 -6.86 -12.29
N GLY A 162 -1.87 -5.57 -12.62
CA GLY A 162 -1.23 -4.47 -11.90
C GLY A 162 -1.59 -4.43 -10.41
N PHE A 163 -2.83 -4.72 -10.05
CA PHE A 163 -3.25 -4.80 -8.64
C PHE A 163 -2.75 -6.07 -7.95
N LEU A 164 -2.57 -7.19 -8.67
CA LEU A 164 -1.96 -8.39 -8.11
C LEU A 164 -0.50 -8.20 -7.69
N LEU A 165 0.21 -7.22 -8.23
CA LEU A 165 1.53 -6.84 -7.71
C LEU A 165 1.44 -6.46 -6.23
N PHE A 166 0.41 -5.68 -5.84
CA PHE A 166 0.22 -5.32 -4.44
C PHE A 166 -0.16 -6.51 -3.57
N THR A 167 -0.95 -7.45 -4.09
CA THR A 167 -1.22 -8.73 -3.42
C THR A 167 0.07 -9.51 -3.17
N PHE A 168 0.89 -9.64 -4.20
CA PHE A 168 2.18 -10.34 -4.10
C PHE A 168 3.09 -9.71 -3.05
N PHE A 169 3.30 -8.38 -3.13
CA PHE A 169 4.15 -7.68 -2.19
C PHE A 169 3.58 -7.70 -0.77
N ALA A 170 2.26 -7.58 -0.60
CA ALA A 170 1.62 -7.68 0.71
C ALA A 170 1.87 -9.04 1.35
N LEU A 171 1.66 -10.14 0.62
CA LEU A 171 1.91 -11.51 1.12
C LEU A 171 3.40 -11.72 1.42
N LEU A 172 4.30 -11.28 0.54
CA LEU A 172 5.74 -11.36 0.76
C LEU A 172 6.14 -10.64 2.06
N VAL A 173 5.68 -9.41 2.24
CA VAL A 173 5.99 -8.60 3.43
C VAL A 173 5.35 -9.20 4.68
N MET A 174 4.14 -9.75 4.59
CA MET A 174 3.52 -10.48 5.70
C MET A 174 4.38 -11.66 6.17
N ILE A 175 4.89 -12.46 5.24
CA ILE A 175 5.77 -13.60 5.54
C ILE A 175 7.04 -13.11 6.23
N ILE A 176 7.70 -12.09 5.65
CA ILE A 176 8.93 -11.51 6.20
C ILE A 176 8.70 -10.96 7.61
N ASN A 177 7.61 -10.22 7.83
CA ASN A 177 7.28 -9.64 9.14
C ASN A 177 6.92 -10.71 10.16
N TYR A 178 6.20 -11.76 9.77
CA TYR A 178 5.87 -12.85 10.67
C TYR A 178 7.13 -13.52 11.22
N PHE A 179 8.06 -13.90 10.36
CA PHE A 179 9.30 -14.57 10.78
C PHE A 179 10.33 -13.60 11.42
N GLY A 180 10.34 -12.35 11.00
CA GLY A 180 11.36 -11.40 11.42
C GLY A 180 11.01 -10.57 12.66
N MET A 181 9.73 -10.28 12.88
CA MET A 181 9.25 -9.40 13.94
C MET A 181 8.37 -10.10 14.97
N ILE A 182 7.46 -10.98 14.52
CA ILE A 182 6.47 -11.59 15.42
C ILE A 182 7.02 -12.83 16.10
N ARG A 183 7.58 -13.77 15.34
CA ARG A 183 8.09 -15.04 15.88
C ARG A 183 9.32 -14.87 16.78
N LYS A 184 10.03 -13.75 16.67
CA LYS A 184 11.26 -13.48 17.46
C LYS A 184 10.99 -12.75 18.79
N LYS A 185 9.75 -12.38 19.06
CA LYS A 185 9.28 -11.91 20.38
C LYS A 185 8.84 -13.08 21.22
#